data_9d4492629eb703ba5680736973b1bcc9
#
_entry.id   9d4492629eb703ba5680736973b1bcc9
#
_cell.length_a   1.000
_cell.length_b   1.000
_cell.length_c   1.000
_cell.angle_alpha   90.00
_cell.angle_beta   90.00
_cell.angle_gamma   90.00
#
_symmetry.space_group_name_H-M   'P 1'
#
loop_
_entity.id
_entity.type
_entity.pdbx_description
1 polymer ?
#
loop_
_entity_poly.entity_id
_entity_poly.type
_entity_poly.pdbx_seq_one_letter_code
_entity_poly.pdbx_strand_id
1 'polypeptide(L)'
;MKILPIVLIIVLNWSLIQCSSAPKKKLNDEQIITQVIQKSIIVYGSNQCPHCINFKAQLDSIGLEYTFHDIDVSDQYALEMVERVKVAGHTKGFSIPVVVVNDQELFIAPHISKVLAALD
;
A
#
# COMPACT_ATOMS: atom_id res chain seq x y z
N MET A 1 -36.47 -43.61 -37.55
CA MET A 1 -35.04 -43.70 -37.71
C MET A 1 -34.40 -42.44 -38.33
N LYS A 2 -34.67 -41.26 -37.76
CA LYS A 2 -34.08 -39.98 -38.21
C LYS A 2 -33.36 -39.24 -37.06
N ILE A 3 -32.88 -39.95 -36.04
CA ILE A 3 -32.30 -39.35 -34.85
C ILE A 3 -30.76 -39.34 -34.94
N LEU A 4 -30.16 -40.15 -35.82
CA LEU A 4 -28.70 -40.25 -35.97
C LEU A 4 -27.99 -38.97 -36.36
N PRO A 5 -28.53 -38.08 -37.24
CA PRO A 5 -27.78 -36.87 -37.60
C PRO A 5 -27.78 -35.81 -36.50
N ILE A 6 -28.79 -35.84 -35.61
CA ILE A 6 -28.86 -34.83 -34.51
C ILE A 6 -27.85 -35.16 -33.38
N VAL A 7 -27.66 -36.42 -33.10
CA VAL A 7 -26.68 -36.89 -32.08
C VAL A 7 -25.26 -36.59 -32.54
N LEU A 8 -24.98 -36.74 -33.86
CA LEU A 8 -23.65 -36.40 -34.39
C LEU A 8 -23.31 -34.90 -34.31
N ILE A 9 -24.30 -34.04 -34.48
CA ILE A 9 -24.13 -32.60 -34.38
C ILE A 9 -23.87 -32.16 -32.93
N ILE A 10 -24.51 -32.80 -31.96
CA ILE A 10 -24.32 -32.52 -30.53
C ILE A 10 -22.92 -32.92 -30.06
N VAL A 11 -22.40 -34.02 -30.55
CA VAL A 11 -21.05 -34.47 -30.18
C VAL A 11 -19.96 -33.57 -30.77
N LEU A 12 -20.18 -33.05 -31.96
CA LEU A 12 -19.25 -32.12 -32.60
C LEU A 12 -19.17 -30.72 -31.91
N ASN A 13 -20.26 -30.32 -31.27
CA ASN A 13 -20.25 -29.05 -30.54
C ASN A 13 -19.57 -29.11 -29.15
N TRP A 14 -19.33 -30.28 -28.61
CA TRP A 14 -18.69 -30.42 -27.30
C TRP A 14 -17.15 -30.25 -27.37
N SER A 15 -16.57 -30.37 -28.55
CA SER A 15 -15.14 -30.23 -28.76
C SER A 15 -14.63 -28.78 -28.75
N LEU A 16 -15.51 -27.77 -28.69
CA LEU A 16 -15.18 -26.38 -28.75
C LEU A 16 -15.15 -25.65 -27.39
N ILE A 17 -15.34 -26.43 -26.29
CA ILE A 17 -15.03 -25.90 -24.96
C ILE A 17 -13.51 -26.02 -24.77
N GLN A 18 -12.77 -25.19 -25.46
CA GLN A 18 -11.39 -24.94 -25.10
C GLN A 18 -11.40 -24.18 -23.81
N CYS A 19 -10.88 -24.80 -22.75
CA CYS A 19 -10.45 -24.09 -21.57
C CYS A 19 -9.50 -22.99 -22.03
N SER A 20 -9.96 -21.76 -22.10
CA SER A 20 -9.10 -20.58 -22.14
C SER A 20 -8.27 -20.64 -20.89
N SER A 21 -7.06 -21.14 -20.99
CA SER A 21 -6.05 -20.87 -19.98
C SER A 21 -5.95 -19.36 -19.87
N ALA A 22 -6.33 -18.84 -18.72
CA ALA A 22 -6.16 -17.42 -18.42
C ALA A 22 -4.73 -17.02 -18.79
N PRO A 23 -4.50 -15.93 -19.51
CA PRO A 23 -3.17 -15.52 -19.84
C PRO A 23 -2.44 -15.27 -18.53
N LYS A 24 -1.47 -16.10 -18.22
CA LYS A 24 -0.48 -15.79 -17.19
C LYS A 24 0.20 -14.51 -17.66
N LYS A 25 -0.24 -13.40 -17.11
CA LYS A 25 0.40 -12.10 -17.33
C LYS A 25 1.84 -12.29 -16.89
N LYS A 26 2.74 -12.43 -17.84
CA LYS A 26 4.18 -12.36 -17.57
C LYS A 26 4.40 -10.98 -17.00
N LEU A 27 4.57 -10.87 -15.68
CA LEU A 27 5.14 -9.66 -15.10
C LEU A 27 6.54 -9.55 -15.69
N ASN A 28 6.78 -8.51 -16.47
CA ASN A 28 8.12 -8.21 -16.95
C ASN A 28 8.99 -7.90 -15.74
N ASP A 29 10.22 -8.39 -15.73
CA ASP A 29 11.20 -8.13 -14.66
C ASP A 29 11.35 -6.63 -14.36
N GLU A 30 11.16 -5.79 -15.37
CA GLU A 30 11.17 -4.34 -15.25
C GLU A 30 10.05 -3.78 -14.34
N GLN A 31 8.85 -4.40 -14.33
CA GLN A 31 7.76 -4.01 -13.44
C GLN A 31 8.00 -4.47 -11.99
N ILE A 32 8.68 -5.60 -11.79
CA ILE A 32 9.04 -6.11 -10.48
C ILE A 32 10.07 -5.18 -9.84
N ILE A 33 11.08 -4.74 -10.60
CA ILE A 33 12.12 -3.82 -10.14
C ILE A 33 11.50 -2.46 -9.73
N THR A 34 10.57 -1.95 -10.51
CA THR A 34 9.89 -0.67 -10.20
C THR A 34 9.02 -0.77 -8.94
N GLN A 35 8.40 -1.91 -8.67
CA GLN A 35 7.62 -2.13 -7.45
C GLN A 35 8.49 -2.28 -6.20
N VAL A 36 9.70 -2.83 -6.33
CA VAL A 36 10.63 -3.02 -5.21
C VAL A 36 11.29 -1.70 -4.76
N ILE A 37 11.37 -0.71 -5.66
CA ILE A 37 12.02 0.58 -5.37
C ILE A 37 11.02 1.66 -4.95
N GLN A 38 9.72 1.37 -4.92
CA GLN A 38 8.74 2.37 -4.53
C GLN A 38 8.81 2.60 -3.01
N LYS A 39 9.69 3.52 -2.63
CA LYS A 39 9.81 4.02 -1.27
C LYS A 39 8.48 4.69 -0.88
N SER A 40 7.87 4.24 0.20
CA SER A 40 6.61 4.79 0.69
C SER A 40 6.80 5.44 2.06
N ILE A 41 6.22 6.63 2.21
CA ILE A 41 6.18 7.35 3.49
C ILE A 41 4.71 7.63 3.79
N ILE A 42 4.24 7.17 4.94
CA ILE A 42 2.93 7.51 5.47
C ILE A 42 3.14 8.34 6.74
N VAL A 43 2.51 9.49 6.80
CA VAL A 43 2.55 10.39 7.95
C VAL A 43 1.17 10.47 8.58
N TYR A 44 1.02 9.96 9.79
CA TYR A 44 -0.19 10.16 10.59
C TYR A 44 0.01 11.38 11.47
N GLY A 45 -0.89 12.34 11.40
CA GLY A 45 -0.77 13.56 12.16
C GLY A 45 -2.00 14.44 12.08
N SER A 46 -1.88 15.65 12.58
CA SER A 46 -2.92 16.66 12.58
C SER A 46 -2.46 17.92 11.83
N ASN A 47 -3.35 18.52 11.06
CA ASN A 47 -3.10 19.82 10.46
C ASN A 47 -3.10 20.98 11.46
N GLN A 48 -3.46 20.71 12.71
CA GLN A 48 -3.41 21.68 13.82
C GLN A 48 -2.15 21.52 14.68
N CYS A 49 -1.39 20.45 14.49
CA CYS A 49 -0.18 20.17 15.25
C CYS A 49 1.04 20.83 14.60
N PRO A 50 1.74 21.77 15.29
CA PRO A 50 2.92 22.45 14.75
C PRO A 50 4.04 21.50 14.33
N HIS A 51 4.28 20.43 15.07
CA HIS A 51 5.29 19.43 14.74
C HIS A 51 4.95 18.68 13.45
N CYS A 52 3.68 18.34 13.23
CA CYS A 52 3.22 17.70 12.00
C CYS A 52 3.36 18.62 10.79
N ILE A 53 2.96 19.89 10.95
CA ILE A 53 3.07 20.91 9.91
C ILE A 53 4.53 21.09 9.51
N ASN A 54 5.41 21.25 10.49
CA ASN A 54 6.84 21.42 10.25
C ASN A 54 7.48 20.20 9.59
N PHE A 55 7.11 18.99 10.03
CA PHE A 55 7.61 17.76 9.45
C PHE A 55 7.21 17.61 7.97
N LYS A 56 5.94 17.88 7.64
CA LYS A 56 5.47 17.90 6.25
C LYS A 56 6.22 18.92 5.40
N ALA A 57 6.41 20.13 5.93
CA ALA A 57 7.17 21.17 5.23
C ALA A 57 8.62 20.75 4.93
N GLN A 58 9.26 20.00 5.83
CA GLN A 58 10.59 19.45 5.59
C GLN A 58 10.59 18.40 4.47
N LEU A 59 9.60 17.49 4.44
CA LEU A 59 9.44 16.52 3.35
C LEU A 59 9.22 17.21 2.01
N ASP A 60 8.35 18.23 1.99
CA ASP A 60 8.06 19.01 0.78
C ASP A 60 9.32 19.75 0.28
N SER A 61 10.12 20.32 1.19
CA SER A 61 11.32 21.08 0.84
C SER A 61 12.41 20.27 0.18
N ILE A 62 12.48 18.95 0.48
CA ILE A 62 13.45 18.03 -0.13
C ILE A 62 12.84 17.21 -1.27
N GLY A 63 11.58 17.48 -1.65
CA GLY A 63 10.91 16.84 -2.79
C GLY A 63 10.55 15.37 -2.56
N LEU A 64 10.38 14.93 -1.32
CA LEU A 64 9.92 13.58 -1.02
C LEU A 64 8.39 13.47 -1.07
N GLU A 65 7.91 12.50 -1.80
CA GLU A 65 6.48 12.16 -1.82
C GLU A 65 6.10 11.39 -0.57
N TYR A 66 4.96 11.71 0.00
CA TYR A 66 4.40 11.04 1.17
C TYR A 66 2.87 11.08 1.13
N THR A 67 2.25 10.17 1.86
CA THR A 67 0.80 10.16 2.10
C THR A 67 0.53 10.71 3.50
N PHE A 68 -0.30 11.74 3.61
CA PHE A 68 -0.70 12.29 4.90
C PHE A 68 -2.07 11.79 5.31
N HIS A 69 -2.14 11.15 6.47
CA HIS A 69 -3.37 10.68 7.11
C HIS A 69 -3.71 11.63 8.27
N ASP A 70 -4.70 12.49 8.04
CA ASP A 70 -5.19 13.42 9.05
C ASP A 70 -6.08 12.70 10.06
N ILE A 71 -5.59 12.58 11.29
CA ILE A 71 -6.30 11.87 12.38
C ILE A 71 -7.44 12.69 12.98
N ASP A 72 -7.51 13.99 12.72
CA ASP A 72 -8.62 14.83 13.18
C ASP A 72 -9.83 14.74 12.27
N VAL A 73 -9.61 14.33 11.01
CA VAL A 73 -10.65 14.25 9.97
C VAL A 73 -11.20 12.83 9.85
N SER A 74 -10.41 11.82 10.19
CA SER A 74 -10.79 10.41 10.02
C SER A 74 -10.46 9.58 11.24
N ASP A 75 -11.49 9.08 11.90
CA ASP A 75 -11.36 8.11 12.99
C ASP A 75 -10.65 6.83 12.55
N GLN A 76 -10.82 6.44 11.28
CA GLN A 76 -10.15 5.27 10.70
C GLN A 76 -8.64 5.45 10.71
N TYR A 77 -8.13 6.62 10.34
CA TYR A 77 -6.69 6.91 10.36
C TYR A 77 -6.16 6.95 11.79
N ALA A 78 -6.93 7.50 12.72
CA ALA A 78 -6.57 7.50 14.13
C ALA A 78 -6.45 6.07 14.70
N LEU A 79 -7.40 5.20 14.39
CA LEU A 79 -7.39 3.80 14.82
C LEU A 79 -6.23 3.02 14.17
N GLU A 80 -6.01 3.20 12.88
CA GLU A 80 -4.89 2.56 12.16
C GLU A 80 -3.55 2.98 12.76
N MET A 81 -3.35 4.26 13.03
CA MET A 81 -2.16 4.77 13.68
C MET A 81 -1.92 4.12 15.03
N VAL A 82 -2.94 4.08 15.90
CA VAL A 82 -2.86 3.48 17.23
C VAL A 82 -2.50 2.00 17.15
N GLU A 83 -3.10 1.26 16.22
CA GLU A 83 -2.80 -0.15 16.03
C GLU A 83 -1.36 -0.38 15.59
N ARG A 84 -0.87 0.38 14.62
CA ARG A 84 0.53 0.31 14.16
C ARG A 84 1.52 0.62 15.29
N VAL A 85 1.22 1.63 16.11
CA VAL A 85 2.04 2.02 17.27
C VAL A 85 2.08 0.91 18.33
N LYS A 86 0.96 0.25 18.59
CA LYS A 86 0.90 -0.90 19.51
C LYS A 86 1.69 -2.09 18.99
N VAL A 87 1.54 -2.43 17.71
CA VAL A 87 2.27 -3.52 17.06
C VAL A 87 3.78 -3.27 17.09
N ALA A 88 4.20 -2.01 16.98
CA ALA A 88 5.61 -1.61 17.12
C ALA A 88 6.13 -1.64 18.59
N GLY A 89 5.29 -2.03 19.54
CA GLY A 89 5.67 -2.18 20.96
C GLY A 89 5.55 -0.92 21.81
N HIS A 90 4.97 0.15 21.28
CA HIS A 90 4.74 1.38 22.04
C HIS A 90 3.38 1.33 22.75
N THR A 91 3.37 0.88 24.00
CA THR A 91 2.14 0.73 24.81
C THR A 91 1.88 1.88 25.76
N LYS A 92 2.83 2.78 25.94
CA LYS A 92 2.72 4.00 26.74
C LYS A 92 2.59 5.18 25.81
N GLY A 93 1.85 6.21 26.19
CA GLY A 93 1.54 7.36 25.36
C GLY A 93 2.62 7.79 24.37
N PHE A 94 2.23 8.26 23.22
CA PHE A 94 3.11 8.66 22.12
C PHE A 94 2.71 10.04 21.57
N SER A 95 3.60 10.64 20.80
CA SER A 95 3.42 11.94 20.17
C SER A 95 3.23 11.79 18.66
N ILE A 96 2.61 12.77 18.03
CA ILE A 96 2.52 12.89 16.58
C ILE A 96 3.57 13.90 16.06
N PRO A 97 4.02 13.79 14.80
CA PRO A 97 3.60 12.82 13.78
C PRO A 97 4.11 11.41 14.04
N VAL A 98 3.34 10.40 13.64
CA VAL A 98 3.79 9.03 13.52
C VAL A 98 4.09 8.76 12.04
N VAL A 99 5.29 8.30 11.74
CA VAL A 99 5.76 8.10 10.37
C VAL A 99 6.06 6.64 10.12
N VAL A 100 5.52 6.09 9.04
CA VAL A 100 5.78 4.72 8.61
C VAL A 100 6.52 4.76 7.28
N VAL A 101 7.64 4.07 7.23
CA VAL A 101 8.50 3.98 6.04
C VAL A 101 8.45 2.57 5.48
N ASN A 102 8.18 2.44 4.18
CA ASN A 102 8.13 1.17 3.45
C ASN A 102 7.21 0.12 4.11
N ASP A 103 6.19 0.56 4.83
CA ASP A 103 5.25 -0.27 5.59
C ASP A 103 5.91 -1.21 6.63
N GLN A 104 7.15 -0.95 7.00
CA GLN A 104 7.97 -1.79 7.88
C GLN A 104 8.49 -1.05 9.10
N GLU A 105 8.99 0.16 8.95
CA GLU A 105 9.58 0.92 10.02
C GLU A 105 8.66 2.03 10.51
N LEU A 106 8.42 2.09 11.81
CA LEU A 106 7.58 3.10 12.44
C LEU A 106 8.42 4.01 13.34
N PHE A 107 8.24 5.30 13.18
CA PHE A 107 8.89 6.34 13.96
C PHE A 107 7.86 7.25 14.64
N ILE A 108 8.09 7.57 15.90
CA ILE A 108 7.26 8.49 16.69
C ILE A 108 7.96 9.83 16.80
N ALA A 109 7.31 10.88 16.30
CA ALA A 109 7.83 12.24 16.26
C ALA A 109 9.30 12.30 15.81
N PRO A 110 9.66 11.69 14.67
CA PRO A 110 11.05 11.56 14.27
C PRO A 110 11.65 12.88 13.81
N HIS A 111 12.97 12.97 13.95
CA HIS A 111 13.74 13.92 13.16
C HIS A 111 13.82 13.43 11.71
N ILE A 112 13.79 14.36 10.75
CA ILE A 112 13.78 14.03 9.31
C ILE A 112 14.93 13.11 8.90
N SER A 113 16.11 13.27 9.50
CA SER A 113 17.28 12.44 9.20
C SER A 113 17.07 10.95 9.47
N LYS A 114 16.24 10.58 10.45
CA LYS A 114 15.92 9.17 10.72
C LYS A 114 15.07 8.56 9.62
N VAL A 115 14.12 9.33 9.12
CA VAL A 115 13.27 8.90 8.00
C VAL A 115 14.09 8.75 6.73
N LEU A 116 15.00 9.68 6.47
CA LEU A 116 15.91 9.60 5.31
C LEU A 116 16.81 8.36 5.38
N ALA A 117 17.37 8.06 6.56
CA ALA A 117 18.19 6.86 6.75
C ALA A 117 17.43 5.54 6.55
N ALA A 118 16.12 5.53 6.81
CA ALA A 118 15.26 4.36 6.58
C ALA A 118 14.88 4.19 5.10
N LEU A 119 15.12 5.20 4.28
CA LEU A 119 14.87 5.15 2.84
C LEU A 119 16.10 4.67 2.04
N ASP A 120 17.28 4.64 2.63
CA ASP A 120 18.50 4.16 1.99
C ASP A 120 18.58 2.63 2.01
#